data_36791ec80b25f460cce6ddb22b1b324b
#
_entry.id   36791ec80b25f460cce6ddb22b1b324b
#
_cell.length_a   1.000
_cell.length_b   1.000
_cell.length_c   1.000
_cell.angle_alpha   90.00
_cell.angle_beta   90.00
_cell.angle_gamma   90.00
#
_symmetry.space_group_name_H-M   'P 1'
#
loop_
_entity.id
_entity.type
_entity.pdbx_description
1 polymer ?
#
loop_
_entity_poly.entity_id
_entity_poly.type
_entity_poly.pdbx_seq_one_letter_code
_entity_poly.pdbx_strand_id
1 'polypeptide(L)'
;MKTKFILSAALVFAALASTPAFAGDDLSISTSIDYVTDYVFRGVSLADTAIQPAVEATIGNFTAGAWFSTGVGDTSILAGDEVDLYASYSFGLSDTISADAGVTYYHYPQGGSLFSTNNGGSGTYEVYGSVGFDTVLAPTATAYYDVTLEAFTLEGGVSHSIPMSDVTSFDLGATAGLVDGDGFSYEYGQLSASVGYAFTNDVSTYLGANFAINSEDALNYKKILQGDPKGSLLFFGAGIAAGF
;
A
#
# COMPACT_ATOMS: atom_id res chain seq x y z
N MET A 1 -18.51 18.95 13.66
CA MET A 1 -17.23 18.28 14.01
C MET A 1 -16.60 17.88 12.69
N LYS A 2 -15.44 18.42 12.34
CA LYS A 2 -14.76 18.09 11.07
C LYS A 2 -14.03 16.76 11.27
N THR A 3 -14.50 15.73 10.59
CA THR A 3 -13.84 14.41 10.56
C THR A 3 -12.50 14.58 9.84
N LYS A 4 -11.39 14.41 10.55
CA LYS A 4 -10.06 14.44 9.98
C LYS A 4 -9.71 13.03 9.48
N PHE A 5 -9.45 12.91 8.18
CA PHE A 5 -8.98 11.67 7.58
C PHE A 5 -7.45 11.64 7.68
N ILE A 6 -6.89 10.66 8.35
CA ILE A 6 -5.44 10.39 8.37
C ILE A 6 -5.19 9.22 7.43
N LEU A 7 -4.50 9.48 6.33
CA LEU A 7 -4.09 8.47 5.36
C LEU A 7 -2.73 7.91 5.80
N SER A 8 -2.67 6.68 6.26
CA SER A 8 -1.40 5.98 6.42
C SER A 8 -0.94 5.50 5.05
N ALA A 9 0.22 5.98 4.60
CA ALA A 9 0.79 5.65 3.30
C ALA A 9 1.49 4.29 3.34
N ALA A 10 0.72 3.23 3.40
CA ALA A 10 1.21 1.89 3.09
C ALA A 10 0.13 1.20 2.26
N LEU A 11 0.43 0.95 1.00
CA LEU A 11 -0.44 0.36 -0.01
C LEU A 11 -1.19 1.37 -0.89
N VAL A 12 -0.85 1.35 -2.13
CA VAL A 12 -1.17 2.29 -3.19
C VAL A 12 -2.65 2.36 -3.58
N PHE A 13 -3.55 1.63 -2.92
CA PHE A 13 -4.99 1.69 -3.13
C PHE A 13 -5.84 1.61 -1.87
N ALA A 14 -5.27 1.55 -0.68
CA ALA A 14 -6.05 1.60 0.56
C ALA A 14 -6.56 3.02 0.89
N ALA A 15 -6.96 3.80 -0.13
CA ALA A 15 -7.44 5.18 0.05
C ALA A 15 -8.86 5.27 0.61
N LEU A 16 -9.44 4.20 1.14
CA LEU A 16 -10.84 4.22 1.56
C LEU A 16 -11.11 3.83 3.01
N ALA A 17 -10.15 3.39 3.75
CA ALA A 17 -10.37 3.08 5.16
C ALA A 17 -9.68 4.09 6.07
N SER A 18 -9.98 5.37 5.94
CA SER A 18 -9.84 6.24 7.10
C SER A 18 -11.06 6.05 7.99
N THR A 19 -11.10 4.96 8.74
CA THR A 19 -11.91 4.97 9.95
C THR A 19 -11.44 6.16 10.79
N PRO A 20 -12.35 6.97 11.34
CA PRO A 20 -11.95 8.02 12.26
C PRO A 20 -11.12 7.35 13.36
N ALA A 21 -9.92 7.89 13.63
CA ALA A 21 -9.20 7.55 14.84
C ALA A 21 -10.13 7.88 16.00
N PHE A 22 -10.80 6.88 16.54
CA PHE A 22 -11.53 7.05 17.77
C PHE A 22 -10.48 7.27 18.85
N ALA A 23 -10.52 8.42 19.50
CA ALA A 23 -9.77 8.68 20.72
C ALA A 23 -10.42 7.87 21.86
N GLY A 24 -10.20 6.55 21.86
CA GLY A 24 -10.72 5.60 22.82
C GLY A 24 -10.05 4.25 22.61
N ASP A 25 -10.00 3.42 23.64
CA ASP A 25 -9.48 2.04 23.58
C ASP A 25 -10.46 1.08 22.86
N ASP A 26 -11.40 1.59 22.07
CA ASP A 26 -12.37 0.78 21.35
C ASP A 26 -11.72 0.13 20.13
N LEU A 27 -12.03 -1.13 19.93
CA LEU A 27 -11.60 -1.90 18.78
C LEU A 27 -12.35 -1.44 17.52
N SER A 28 -11.62 -1.08 16.48
CA SER A 28 -12.13 -0.85 15.13
C SER A 28 -11.61 -1.93 14.19
N ILE A 29 -12.47 -2.47 13.34
CA ILE A 29 -12.10 -3.46 12.33
C ILE A 29 -12.45 -2.88 10.96
N SER A 30 -11.54 -2.96 10.01
CA SER A 30 -11.78 -2.64 8.61
C SER A 30 -11.46 -3.83 7.71
N THR A 31 -12.18 -3.91 6.60
CA THR A 31 -11.95 -4.91 5.55
C THR A 31 -12.02 -4.24 4.19
N SER A 32 -11.23 -4.70 3.25
CA SER A 32 -11.32 -4.28 1.85
C SER A 32 -11.14 -5.44 0.90
N ILE A 33 -11.55 -5.22 -0.35
CA ILE A 33 -11.18 -6.05 -1.48
C ILE A 33 -10.94 -5.13 -2.68
N ASP A 34 -9.78 -5.25 -3.29
CA ASP A 34 -9.34 -4.48 -4.42
C ASP A 34 -9.13 -5.37 -5.65
N TYR A 35 -9.41 -4.83 -6.82
CA TYR A 35 -9.10 -5.40 -8.11
C TYR A 35 -8.16 -4.42 -8.83
N VAL A 36 -7.02 -4.91 -9.29
CA VAL A 36 -6.04 -4.12 -10.03
C VAL A 36 -5.73 -4.78 -11.38
N THR A 37 -5.50 -3.96 -12.40
CA THR A 37 -5.11 -4.47 -13.73
C THR A 37 -3.64 -4.83 -13.83
N ASP A 38 -2.82 -4.32 -12.92
CA ASP A 38 -1.42 -4.69 -12.68
C ASP A 38 -1.14 -4.50 -11.19
N TYR A 39 -0.51 -5.48 -10.54
CA TYR A 39 0.01 -5.32 -9.20
C TYR A 39 1.41 -4.72 -9.27
N VAL A 40 1.50 -3.45 -8.89
CA VAL A 40 2.76 -2.69 -8.86
C VAL A 40 3.10 -2.34 -7.41
N PHE A 41 4.27 -2.79 -6.96
CA PHE A 41 4.81 -2.49 -5.63
C PHE A 41 6.14 -1.75 -5.78
N ARG A 42 6.22 -0.52 -5.26
CA ARG A 42 7.42 0.34 -5.31
C ARG A 42 8.07 0.39 -6.70
N GLY A 43 7.23 0.62 -7.73
CA GLY A 43 7.69 0.71 -9.10
C GLY A 43 8.04 -0.61 -9.79
N VAL A 44 7.78 -1.76 -9.17
CA VAL A 44 7.99 -3.09 -9.76
C VAL A 44 6.66 -3.79 -9.98
N SER A 45 6.41 -4.30 -11.18
CA SER A 45 5.22 -5.13 -11.45
C SER A 45 5.44 -6.55 -10.95
N LEU A 46 4.70 -6.96 -9.92
CA LEU A 46 4.77 -8.28 -9.31
C LEU A 46 3.77 -9.26 -9.91
N ALA A 47 2.63 -8.77 -10.40
CA ALA A 47 1.65 -9.56 -11.14
C ALA A 47 0.95 -8.69 -12.20
N ASP A 48 0.29 -9.34 -13.16
CA ASP A 48 -0.71 -8.72 -14.03
C ASP A 48 -1.97 -8.39 -13.20
N THR A 49 -3.14 -8.73 -13.66
CA THR A 49 -4.39 -8.56 -12.90
C THR A 49 -4.37 -9.33 -11.57
N ALA A 50 -4.74 -8.67 -10.48
CA ALA A 50 -4.82 -9.29 -9.16
C ALA A 50 -6.09 -8.88 -8.40
N ILE A 51 -6.49 -9.75 -7.46
CA ILE A 51 -7.50 -9.47 -6.42
C ILE A 51 -6.77 -9.42 -5.08
N GLN A 52 -7.05 -8.36 -4.30
CA GLN A 52 -6.27 -8.01 -3.12
C GLN A 52 -7.19 -7.72 -1.91
N PRO A 53 -7.64 -8.76 -1.18
CA PRO A 53 -8.39 -8.58 0.05
C PRO A 53 -7.48 -8.20 1.23
N ALA A 54 -8.03 -7.41 2.17
CA ALA A 54 -7.36 -7.04 3.41
C ALA A 54 -8.32 -7.06 4.60
N VAL A 55 -7.74 -7.25 5.78
CA VAL A 55 -8.40 -7.05 7.08
C VAL A 55 -7.43 -6.37 8.03
N GLU A 56 -7.93 -5.39 8.77
CA GLU A 56 -7.17 -4.64 9.74
C GLU A 56 -7.96 -4.45 11.03
N ALA A 57 -7.27 -4.47 12.15
CA ALA A 57 -7.82 -4.18 13.47
C ALA A 57 -6.97 -3.10 14.15
N THR A 58 -7.62 -2.06 14.67
CA THR A 58 -6.97 -0.96 15.39
C THR A 58 -7.56 -0.83 16.79
N ILE A 59 -6.70 -0.67 17.79
CA ILE A 59 -7.07 -0.37 19.16
C ILE A 59 -6.15 0.73 19.70
N GLY A 60 -6.71 1.87 20.04
CA GLY A 60 -5.92 3.05 20.40
C GLY A 60 -4.96 3.45 19.27
N ASN A 61 -3.67 3.41 19.55
CA ASN A 61 -2.61 3.74 18.58
C ASN A 61 -1.98 2.49 17.92
N PHE A 62 -2.42 1.29 18.28
CA PHE A 62 -1.89 0.05 17.74
C PHE A 62 -2.79 -0.47 16.63
N THR A 63 -2.18 -0.84 15.51
CA THR A 63 -2.83 -1.44 14.35
C THR A 63 -2.14 -2.75 13.99
N ALA A 64 -2.93 -3.77 13.64
CA ALA A 64 -2.42 -5.01 13.07
C ALA A 64 -3.36 -5.49 11.97
N GLY A 65 -2.81 -6.10 10.92
CA GLY A 65 -3.60 -6.54 9.79
C GLY A 65 -2.96 -7.64 8.96
N ALA A 66 -3.74 -8.10 8.01
CA ALA A 66 -3.31 -9.00 6.96
C ALA A 66 -3.83 -8.50 5.61
N TRP A 67 -2.95 -8.51 4.63
CA TRP A 67 -3.26 -8.23 3.24
C TRP A 67 -2.86 -9.43 2.39
N PHE A 68 -3.57 -9.64 1.32
CA PHE A 68 -3.38 -10.75 0.40
C PHE A 68 -3.37 -10.25 -1.04
N SER A 69 -2.62 -10.91 -1.91
CA SER A 69 -2.70 -10.70 -3.35
C SER A 69 -2.72 -12.04 -4.04
N THR A 70 -3.65 -12.20 -4.96
CA THR A 70 -3.70 -13.38 -5.85
C THR A 70 -3.91 -12.93 -7.29
N GLY A 71 -3.05 -13.41 -8.18
CA GLY A 71 -3.15 -13.14 -9.60
C GLY A 71 -4.37 -13.79 -10.24
N VAL A 72 -5.01 -13.11 -11.18
CA VAL A 72 -6.15 -13.62 -11.96
C VAL A 72 -5.67 -14.00 -13.36
N GLY A 73 -5.71 -15.28 -13.73
CA GLY A 73 -5.28 -15.78 -15.04
C GLY A 73 -3.87 -16.38 -15.03
N ASP A 74 -3.13 -16.26 -16.15
CA ASP A 74 -1.81 -16.90 -16.35
C ASP A 74 -0.64 -16.09 -15.70
N THR A 75 -0.82 -15.61 -14.49
CA THR A 75 0.02 -14.55 -13.92
C THR A 75 1.10 -15.03 -12.94
N SER A 76 1.30 -16.30 -12.76
CA SER A 76 1.89 -16.89 -11.56
C SER A 76 3.40 -17.17 -11.59
N ILE A 77 4.26 -16.36 -12.21
CA ILE A 77 5.67 -16.77 -12.37
C ILE A 77 6.64 -16.10 -11.39
N LEU A 78 6.41 -14.85 -10.95
CA LEU A 78 7.38 -14.17 -10.08
C LEU A 78 7.05 -14.32 -8.57
N ALA A 79 5.88 -13.95 -8.14
CA ALA A 79 5.52 -13.99 -6.72
C ALA A 79 4.39 -14.97 -6.41
N GLY A 80 3.56 -15.34 -7.40
CA GLY A 80 2.38 -16.16 -7.15
C GLY A 80 1.36 -15.43 -6.27
N ASP A 81 0.90 -16.11 -5.23
CA ASP A 81 0.13 -15.46 -4.17
C ASP A 81 1.06 -14.83 -3.13
N GLU A 82 0.61 -13.74 -2.51
CA GLU A 82 1.32 -13.04 -1.45
C GLU A 82 0.41 -12.85 -0.24
N VAL A 83 0.98 -12.96 0.93
CA VAL A 83 0.31 -12.73 2.22
C VAL A 83 1.20 -11.86 3.06
N ASP A 84 0.74 -10.65 3.37
CA ASP A 84 1.44 -9.73 4.24
C ASP A 84 0.77 -9.68 5.61
N LEU A 85 1.56 -9.89 6.64
CA LEU A 85 1.15 -9.69 8.04
C LEU A 85 1.89 -8.48 8.58
N TYR A 86 1.15 -7.50 9.09
CA TYR A 86 1.77 -6.27 9.56
C TYR A 86 1.23 -5.83 10.92
N ALA A 87 2.05 -5.05 11.60
CA ALA A 87 1.66 -4.35 12.82
C ALA A 87 2.40 -3.01 12.93
N SER A 88 1.72 -2.01 13.46
CA SER A 88 2.28 -0.67 13.65
C SER A 88 1.77 0.00 14.92
N TYR A 89 2.50 1.06 15.30
CA TYR A 89 2.12 1.95 16.37
C TYR A 89 2.28 3.40 15.91
N SER A 90 1.22 4.20 16.10
CA SER A 90 1.16 5.61 15.71
C SER A 90 1.47 6.52 16.89
N PHE A 91 2.22 7.60 16.64
CA PHE A 91 2.63 8.59 17.63
C PHE A 91 2.15 9.98 17.19
N GLY A 92 1.40 10.69 18.03
CA GLY A 92 1.14 12.12 17.86
C GLY A 92 2.35 12.91 18.35
N LEU A 93 3.11 13.53 17.45
CA LEU A 93 4.27 14.38 17.82
C LEU A 93 3.86 15.82 18.09
N SER A 94 2.83 16.31 17.38
CA SER A 94 2.18 17.60 17.59
C SER A 94 0.76 17.60 17.03
N ASP A 95 0.05 18.73 17.07
CA ASP A 95 -1.29 18.86 16.47
C ASP A 95 -1.31 18.65 14.95
N THR A 96 -0.16 18.74 14.29
CA THR A 96 -0.02 18.68 12.83
C THR A 96 1.04 17.69 12.34
N ILE A 97 1.71 17.00 13.25
CA ILE A 97 2.77 16.03 12.91
C ILE A 97 2.48 14.72 13.60
N SER A 98 2.43 13.64 12.83
CA SER A 98 2.37 12.27 13.30
C SER A 98 3.60 11.48 12.86
N ALA A 99 3.90 10.40 13.57
CA ALA A 99 4.89 9.42 13.17
C ALA A 99 4.31 8.02 13.38
N ASP A 100 4.76 7.06 12.57
CA ASP A 100 4.42 5.65 12.70
C ASP A 100 5.69 4.81 12.69
N ALA A 101 5.67 3.70 13.42
CA ALA A 101 6.70 2.67 13.33
C ALA A 101 6.02 1.30 13.26
N GLY A 102 6.51 0.44 12.40
CA GLY A 102 5.88 -0.85 12.18
C GLY A 102 6.80 -1.89 11.58
N VAL A 103 6.23 -3.07 11.42
CA VAL A 103 6.86 -4.24 10.82
C VAL A 103 5.87 -4.89 9.87
N THR A 104 6.38 -5.37 8.72
CA THR A 104 5.64 -6.20 7.77
C THR A 104 6.43 -7.50 7.54
N TYR A 105 5.71 -8.60 7.54
CA TYR A 105 6.20 -9.90 7.09
C TYR A 105 5.53 -10.22 5.75
N TYR A 106 6.30 -10.27 4.69
CA TYR A 106 5.87 -10.68 3.35
C TYR A 106 6.03 -12.19 3.22
N HIS A 107 4.97 -12.88 2.86
CA HIS A 107 4.98 -14.33 2.66
C HIS A 107 4.49 -14.71 1.26
N TYR A 108 5.27 -15.54 0.60
CA TYR A 108 4.96 -16.10 -0.71
C TYR A 108 4.67 -17.59 -0.57
N PRO A 109 3.39 -18.03 -0.50
CA PRO A 109 3.01 -19.42 -0.19
C PRO A 109 3.62 -20.46 -1.10
N GLN A 110 3.83 -20.14 -2.39
CA GLN A 110 4.49 -21.04 -3.34
C GLN A 110 6.00 -21.16 -3.10
N GLY A 111 6.58 -20.22 -2.38
CA GLY A 111 8.02 -20.14 -2.04
C GLY A 111 8.40 -20.91 -0.78
N GLY A 112 7.44 -21.53 -0.06
CA GLY A 112 7.74 -22.35 1.11
C GLY A 112 6.89 -22.09 2.34
N SER A 113 7.38 -22.52 3.49
CA SER A 113 6.62 -22.50 4.74
C SER A 113 6.47 -21.09 5.33
N LEU A 114 5.34 -20.83 5.97
CA LEU A 114 5.06 -19.61 6.72
C LEU A 114 6.19 -19.33 7.75
N PHE A 115 6.58 -18.07 7.86
CA PHE A 115 7.68 -17.57 8.72
C PHE A 115 9.09 -18.12 8.40
N SER A 116 9.26 -18.77 7.26
CA SER A 116 10.57 -19.20 6.80
C SER A 116 11.13 -18.23 5.77
N THR A 117 12.34 -17.71 6.04
CA THR A 117 13.04 -16.73 5.19
C THR A 117 14.21 -17.33 4.40
N ASN A 118 14.57 -18.59 4.67
CA ASN A 118 15.66 -19.31 4.01
C ASN A 118 15.38 -20.82 3.99
N ASN A 119 16.15 -21.62 3.24
CA ASN A 119 16.18 -23.09 3.23
C ASN A 119 14.80 -23.80 3.29
N GLY A 120 13.70 -23.15 2.99
CA GLY A 120 12.35 -23.70 3.07
C GLY A 120 11.27 -22.64 2.98
N GLY A 121 11.64 -21.39 2.71
CA GLY A 121 10.72 -20.28 2.50
C GLY A 121 11.37 -19.11 1.79
N SER A 122 10.54 -18.24 1.25
CA SER A 122 10.92 -17.01 0.54
C SER A 122 10.36 -15.75 1.21
N GLY A 123 9.89 -15.87 2.47
CA GLY A 123 9.35 -14.71 3.18
C GLY A 123 10.44 -13.72 3.59
N THR A 124 10.08 -12.44 3.71
CA THR A 124 10.96 -11.38 4.15
C THR A 124 10.35 -10.55 5.27
N TYR A 125 11.18 -9.92 6.09
CA TYR A 125 10.76 -9.04 7.18
C TYR A 125 11.25 -7.62 6.92
N GLU A 126 10.34 -6.67 6.92
CA GLU A 126 10.64 -5.26 6.77
C GLU A 126 10.20 -4.49 8.02
N VAL A 127 11.05 -3.61 8.52
CA VAL A 127 10.71 -2.62 9.54
C VAL A 127 10.63 -1.25 8.89
N TYR A 128 9.76 -0.37 9.39
CA TYR A 128 9.66 0.98 8.86
C TYR A 128 9.41 2.02 9.94
N GLY A 129 9.73 3.26 9.59
CA GLY A 129 9.32 4.45 10.32
C GLY A 129 8.89 5.54 9.36
N SER A 130 7.79 6.23 9.67
CA SER A 130 7.26 7.31 8.85
C SER A 130 6.97 8.56 9.66
N VAL A 131 6.93 9.70 8.97
CA VAL A 131 6.46 10.99 9.47
C VAL A 131 5.47 11.56 8.49
N GLY A 132 4.33 12.02 9.00
CA GLY A 132 3.26 12.66 8.24
C GLY A 132 2.93 14.05 8.77
N PHE A 133 2.49 14.94 7.87
CA PHE A 133 2.14 16.32 8.18
C PHE A 133 0.68 16.59 7.80
N ASP A 134 -0.14 17.05 8.75
CA ASP A 134 -1.54 17.47 8.53
C ASP A 134 -1.58 18.87 7.87
N THR A 135 -1.39 18.86 6.56
CA THR A 135 -1.47 20.04 5.68
C THR A 135 -2.34 19.74 4.48
N VAL A 136 -2.55 20.71 3.59
CA VAL A 136 -3.41 20.55 2.39
C VAL A 136 -2.95 19.41 1.49
N LEU A 137 -1.63 19.18 1.36
CA LEU A 137 -1.06 18.11 0.53
C LEU A 137 -0.65 16.88 1.34
N ALA A 138 -0.89 16.88 2.65
CA ALA A 138 -0.59 15.77 3.56
C ALA A 138 0.75 15.05 3.24
N PRO A 139 1.90 15.76 3.19
CA PRO A 139 3.16 15.14 2.82
C PRO A 139 3.59 14.10 3.85
N THR A 140 4.19 13.00 3.35
CA THR A 140 4.75 11.92 4.15
C THR A 140 6.19 11.64 3.75
N ALA A 141 6.97 11.12 4.68
CA ALA A 141 8.30 10.55 4.41
C ALA A 141 8.44 9.26 5.21
N THR A 142 8.82 8.18 4.54
CA THR A 142 8.94 6.85 5.14
C THR A 142 10.29 6.24 4.79
N ALA A 143 10.94 5.65 5.77
CA ALA A 143 12.13 4.84 5.61
C ALA A 143 11.79 3.39 5.97
N TYR A 144 12.15 2.46 5.09
CA TYR A 144 11.95 1.02 5.26
C TYR A 144 13.30 0.30 5.23
N TYR A 145 13.40 -0.79 5.96
CA TYR A 145 14.53 -1.69 5.88
C TYR A 145 14.07 -3.14 5.91
N ASP A 146 14.21 -3.84 4.79
CA ASP A 146 14.02 -5.29 4.73
C ASP A 146 15.26 -5.97 5.29
N VAL A 147 15.12 -6.58 6.46
CA VAL A 147 16.23 -7.22 7.20
C VAL A 147 16.65 -8.56 6.58
N THR A 148 15.82 -9.12 5.71
CA THR A 148 16.10 -10.39 5.04
C THR A 148 16.80 -10.17 3.70
N LEU A 149 16.36 -9.16 2.95
CA LEU A 149 16.95 -8.78 1.65
C LEU A 149 18.11 -7.79 1.80
N GLU A 150 18.37 -7.29 3.03
CA GLU A 150 19.33 -6.21 3.30
C GLU A 150 19.09 -5.00 2.40
N ALA A 151 17.80 -4.65 2.19
CA ALA A 151 17.38 -3.60 1.29
C ALA A 151 16.79 -2.41 2.06
N PHE A 152 17.26 -1.21 1.74
CA PHE A 152 16.76 0.05 2.26
C PHE A 152 15.87 0.73 1.23
N THR A 153 14.73 1.27 1.67
CA THR A 153 13.87 2.12 0.85
C THR A 153 13.63 3.44 1.55
N LEU A 154 13.75 4.54 0.80
CA LEU A 154 13.29 5.85 1.23
C LEU A 154 12.19 6.31 0.27
N GLU A 155 11.04 6.67 0.82
CA GLU A 155 9.87 7.08 0.06
C GLU A 155 9.32 8.41 0.59
N GLY A 156 8.89 9.28 -0.32
CA GLY A 156 8.14 10.49 -0.01
C GLY A 156 6.85 10.53 -0.81
N GLY A 157 5.77 10.97 -0.17
CA GLY A 157 4.46 11.05 -0.78
C GLY A 157 3.74 12.36 -0.48
N VAL A 158 2.78 12.71 -1.34
CA VAL A 158 1.79 13.77 -1.11
C VAL A 158 0.43 13.27 -1.57
N SER A 159 -0.63 13.71 -0.90
CA SER A 159 -2.00 13.40 -1.27
C SER A 159 -2.94 14.57 -1.03
N HIS A 160 -4.01 14.63 -1.81
CA HIS A 160 -5.05 15.64 -1.65
C HIS A 160 -6.42 15.09 -2.05
N SER A 161 -7.39 15.22 -1.15
CA SER A 161 -8.77 14.84 -1.41
C SER A 161 -9.63 16.09 -1.63
N ILE A 162 -10.36 16.12 -2.74
CA ILE A 162 -11.27 17.18 -3.15
C ILE A 162 -12.70 16.69 -2.97
N PRO A 163 -13.44 17.14 -1.94
CA PRO A 163 -14.83 16.79 -1.75
C PRO A 163 -15.67 17.31 -2.94
N MET A 164 -16.31 16.42 -3.68
CA MET A 164 -17.21 16.79 -4.78
C MET A 164 -18.68 16.85 -4.33
N SER A 165 -19.04 16.08 -3.30
CA SER A 165 -20.32 16.09 -2.61
C SER A 165 -20.16 15.54 -1.19
N ASP A 166 -21.25 15.36 -0.46
CA ASP A 166 -21.26 14.75 0.89
C ASP A 166 -20.83 13.27 0.86
N VAL A 167 -20.87 12.61 -0.28
CA VAL A 167 -20.61 11.17 -0.44
C VAL A 167 -19.59 10.86 -1.56
N THR A 168 -19.04 11.86 -2.24
CA THR A 168 -18.15 11.67 -3.38
C THR A 168 -16.89 12.53 -3.21
N SER A 169 -15.71 11.96 -3.42
CA SER A 169 -14.44 12.66 -3.47
C SER A 169 -13.72 12.44 -4.81
N PHE A 170 -12.81 13.36 -5.13
CA PHE A 170 -11.78 13.18 -6.14
C PHE A 170 -10.43 13.25 -5.44
N ASP A 171 -9.69 12.16 -5.49
CA ASP A 171 -8.48 11.98 -4.70
C ASP A 171 -7.27 11.91 -5.62
N LEU A 172 -6.22 12.65 -5.27
CA LEU A 172 -4.97 12.74 -6.01
C LEU A 172 -3.82 12.33 -5.11
N GLY A 173 -2.83 11.66 -5.68
CA GLY A 173 -1.61 11.28 -4.98
C GLY A 173 -0.38 11.32 -5.89
N ALA A 174 0.77 11.53 -5.28
CA ALA A 174 2.06 11.36 -5.92
C ALA A 174 3.04 10.77 -4.91
N THR A 175 3.83 9.79 -5.35
CA THR A 175 4.85 9.12 -4.54
C THR A 175 6.13 9.04 -5.35
N ALA A 176 7.27 9.18 -4.69
CA ALA A 176 8.57 8.92 -5.26
C ALA A 176 9.47 8.25 -4.22
N GLY A 177 10.29 7.32 -4.65
CA GLY A 177 11.19 6.61 -3.75
C GLY A 177 12.43 6.08 -4.43
N LEU A 178 13.36 5.65 -3.61
CA LEU A 178 14.56 4.93 -4.02
C LEU A 178 14.67 3.64 -3.21
N VAL A 179 15.16 2.61 -3.85
CA VAL A 179 15.46 1.31 -3.23
C VAL A 179 16.94 1.02 -3.45
N ASP A 180 17.63 0.61 -2.39
CA ASP A 180 19.04 0.22 -2.42
C ASP A 180 19.22 -1.08 -1.62
N GLY A 181 19.60 -2.17 -2.30
CA GLY A 181 19.78 -3.51 -1.74
C GLY A 181 21.07 -4.15 -2.22
N ASP A 182 21.35 -5.36 -1.73
CA ASP A 182 22.55 -6.09 -2.13
C ASP A 182 22.53 -6.46 -3.61
N GLY A 183 23.28 -5.72 -4.41
CA GLY A 183 23.44 -5.95 -5.84
C GLY A 183 22.34 -5.36 -6.74
N PHE A 184 21.42 -4.55 -6.20
CA PHE A 184 20.42 -3.82 -6.99
C PHE A 184 20.09 -2.46 -6.36
N SER A 185 19.77 -1.49 -7.22
CA SER A 185 19.21 -0.21 -6.78
C SER A 185 18.36 0.38 -7.90
N TYR A 186 17.30 1.10 -7.54
CA TYR A 186 16.46 1.80 -8.51
C TYR A 186 15.67 2.93 -7.86
N GLU A 187 15.22 3.86 -8.69
CA GLU A 187 14.27 4.90 -8.32
C GLU A 187 12.90 4.60 -8.95
N TYR A 188 11.85 5.02 -8.28
CA TYR A 188 10.49 4.90 -8.77
C TYR A 188 9.66 6.12 -8.45
N GLY A 189 8.58 6.28 -9.22
CA GLY A 189 7.57 7.30 -8.95
C GLY A 189 6.20 6.81 -9.37
N GLN A 190 5.17 7.36 -8.75
CA GLN A 190 3.80 7.06 -9.10
C GLN A 190 2.91 8.28 -8.93
N LEU A 191 2.00 8.46 -9.87
CA LEU A 191 0.87 9.38 -9.78
C LEU A 191 -0.41 8.57 -9.67
N SER A 192 -1.35 9.01 -8.85
CA SER A 192 -2.66 8.39 -8.70
C SER A 192 -3.78 9.42 -8.80
N ALA A 193 -4.90 9.01 -9.36
CA ALA A 193 -6.15 9.76 -9.35
C ALA A 193 -7.32 8.80 -9.22
N SER A 194 -8.26 9.08 -8.30
CA SER A 194 -9.43 8.22 -8.08
C SER A 194 -10.68 9.03 -7.76
N VAL A 195 -11.82 8.41 -7.98
CA VAL A 195 -13.13 8.89 -7.51
C VAL A 195 -13.60 7.92 -6.43
N GLY A 196 -13.81 8.44 -5.23
CA GLY A 196 -14.39 7.73 -4.09
C GLY A 196 -15.87 7.98 -3.97
N TYR A 197 -16.62 6.97 -3.49
CA TYR A 197 -18.03 7.06 -3.20
C TYR A 197 -18.39 6.32 -1.91
N ALA A 198 -19.01 7.00 -0.96
CA ALA A 198 -19.52 6.43 0.28
C ALA A 198 -20.97 6.01 0.11
N PHE A 199 -21.26 4.71 0.18
CA PHE A 199 -22.63 4.17 0.21
C PHE A 199 -23.31 4.43 1.55
N THR A 200 -22.53 4.27 2.63
CA THR A 200 -22.92 4.54 4.00
C THR A 200 -21.74 5.17 4.73
N ASN A 201 -21.87 5.43 6.04
CA ASN A 201 -20.72 5.87 6.86
C ASN A 201 -19.64 4.78 6.98
N ASP A 202 -20.03 3.51 6.80
CA ASP A 202 -19.17 2.36 7.07
C ASP A 202 -18.77 1.60 5.79
N VAL A 203 -19.38 1.93 4.62
CA VAL A 203 -19.12 1.23 3.35
C VAL A 203 -18.81 2.23 2.25
N SER A 204 -17.68 2.06 1.60
CA SER A 204 -17.22 2.91 0.50
C SER A 204 -16.65 2.11 -0.67
N THR A 205 -16.51 2.75 -1.82
CA THR A 205 -15.90 2.19 -3.03
C THR A 205 -15.08 3.25 -3.75
N TYR A 206 -14.18 2.83 -4.60
CA TYR A 206 -13.44 3.73 -5.49
C TYR A 206 -13.20 3.12 -6.87
N LEU A 207 -12.91 4.00 -7.82
CA LEU A 207 -12.35 3.67 -9.13
C LEU A 207 -11.18 4.62 -9.39
N GLY A 208 -10.01 4.08 -9.73
CA GLY A 208 -8.79 4.87 -9.88
C GLY A 208 -7.90 4.46 -11.04
N ALA A 209 -7.03 5.37 -11.41
CA ALA A 209 -5.96 5.20 -12.38
C ALA A 209 -4.62 5.58 -11.76
N ASN A 210 -3.56 4.85 -12.12
CA ASN A 210 -2.20 5.08 -11.67
C ASN A 210 -1.25 5.08 -12.84
N PHE A 211 -0.26 5.94 -12.75
CA PHE A 211 0.87 5.98 -13.68
C PHE A 211 2.16 5.81 -12.88
N ALA A 212 2.86 4.72 -13.09
CA ALA A 212 4.13 4.42 -12.45
C ALA A 212 5.30 4.55 -13.42
N ILE A 213 6.47 4.91 -12.86
CA ILE A 213 7.76 4.92 -13.56
C ILE A 213 8.80 4.17 -12.69
N ASN A 214 9.78 3.55 -13.36
CA ASN A 214 10.91 2.87 -12.74
C ASN A 214 12.16 3.05 -13.58
N SER A 215 13.30 3.31 -12.94
CA SER A 215 14.58 3.58 -13.62
C SER A 215 15.20 2.33 -14.26
N GLU A 216 14.80 1.13 -13.83
CA GLU A 216 15.37 -0.16 -14.27
C GLU A 216 14.39 -0.98 -15.15
N ASP A 217 13.40 -0.31 -15.77
CA ASP A 217 12.43 -0.96 -16.66
C ASP A 217 11.69 -2.18 -16.02
N ALA A 218 11.29 -2.07 -14.75
CA ALA A 218 10.69 -3.18 -13.99
C ALA A 218 9.15 -3.18 -14.03
N LEU A 219 8.53 -2.53 -15.02
CA LEU A 219 7.07 -2.36 -15.14
C LEU A 219 6.50 -3.14 -16.32
N ASN A 220 5.18 -3.38 -16.24
CA ASN A 220 4.35 -4.18 -17.16
C ASN A 220 4.70 -5.68 -17.11
N TYR A 221 4.05 -6.39 -16.21
CA TYR A 221 4.31 -7.80 -15.94
C TYR A 221 4.28 -8.69 -17.20
N LYS A 222 3.31 -8.51 -18.10
CA LYS A 222 3.26 -9.25 -19.37
C LYS A 222 4.49 -9.02 -20.25
N LYS A 223 5.02 -7.80 -20.24
CA LYS A 223 6.22 -7.45 -20.98
C LYS A 223 7.49 -7.98 -20.32
N ILE A 224 7.52 -8.01 -18.97
CA ILE A 224 8.60 -8.67 -18.24
C ILE A 224 8.70 -10.14 -18.63
N LEU A 225 7.59 -10.87 -18.69
CA LEU A 225 7.54 -12.29 -19.11
C LEU A 225 7.96 -12.49 -20.57
N GLN A 226 7.82 -11.50 -21.44
CA GLN A 226 8.24 -11.51 -22.84
C GLN A 226 9.70 -11.07 -23.03
N GLY A 227 10.41 -10.68 -21.95
CA GLY A 227 11.76 -10.13 -22.01
C GLY A 227 11.84 -8.71 -22.61
N ASP A 228 10.74 -7.96 -22.57
CA ASP A 228 10.61 -6.58 -23.02
C ASP A 228 9.95 -5.68 -21.96
N PRO A 229 10.53 -5.60 -20.73
CA PRO A 229 9.98 -4.78 -19.65
C PRO A 229 9.93 -3.31 -20.02
N LYS A 230 9.17 -2.52 -19.24
CA LYS A 230 8.96 -1.09 -19.49
C LYS A 230 9.33 -0.26 -18.27
N GLY A 231 9.84 0.94 -18.51
CA GLY A 231 10.12 1.94 -17.46
C GLY A 231 8.89 2.74 -17.05
N SER A 232 7.72 2.52 -17.67
CA SER A 232 6.48 3.18 -17.27
C SER A 232 5.25 2.32 -17.54
N LEU A 233 4.21 2.52 -16.72
CA LEU A 233 2.96 1.78 -16.82
C LEU A 233 1.78 2.64 -16.37
N LEU A 234 0.69 2.63 -17.15
CA LEU A 234 -0.63 3.09 -16.73
C LEU A 234 -1.47 1.87 -16.36
N PHE A 235 -2.02 1.84 -15.15
CA PHE A 235 -2.87 0.76 -14.66
C PHE A 235 -4.04 1.29 -13.86
N PHE A 236 -5.02 0.44 -13.62
CA PHE A 236 -6.29 0.83 -13.02
C PHE A 236 -6.61 -0.06 -11.82
N GLY A 237 -7.43 0.47 -10.91
CA GLY A 237 -7.92 -0.26 -9.77
C GLY A 237 -9.31 0.17 -9.37
N ALA A 238 -10.03 -0.75 -8.77
CA ALA A 238 -11.32 -0.50 -8.13
C ALA A 238 -11.41 -1.33 -6.87
N GLY A 239 -12.07 -0.81 -5.85
CA GLY A 239 -12.20 -1.53 -4.59
C GLY A 239 -13.43 -1.13 -3.80
N ILE A 240 -13.75 -1.97 -2.81
CA ILE A 240 -14.78 -1.71 -1.81
C ILE A 240 -14.19 -1.95 -0.43
N ALA A 241 -14.54 -1.10 0.52
CA ALA A 241 -14.12 -1.22 1.91
C ALA A 241 -15.31 -1.09 2.86
N ALA A 242 -15.21 -1.76 4.01
CA ALA A 242 -16.19 -1.67 5.09
C ALA A 242 -15.47 -1.56 6.44
N GLY A 243 -16.00 -0.71 7.34
CA GLY A 243 -15.54 -0.53 8.71
C GLY A 243 -16.62 -0.95 9.74
N PHE A 244 -16.18 -1.39 10.92
CA PHE A 244 -17.06 -1.88 11.99
C PHE A 244 -16.59 -1.39 13.36
#